data_c25a752e2388c27229a45f4ca70c869a
#
_entry.id   c25a752e2388c27229a45f4ca70c869a
#
_cell.length_a   1.000
_cell.length_b   1.000
_cell.length_c   1.000
_cell.angle_alpha   90.00
_cell.angle_beta   90.00
_cell.angle_gamma   90.00
#
_symmetry.space_group_name_H-M   'P 1'
#
loop_
_entity.id
_entity.type
_entity.pdbx_description
1 polymer ?
#
loop_
_entity_poly.entity_id
_entity_poly.type
_entity_poly.pdbx_seq_one_letter_code
_entity_poly.pdbx_strand_id
1 'polypeptide(L)'
;MARPSRRPGNLPAEAASFVGRRRELAEIRKKLAEARLVSLVGPGGVGKTRLAIRAATDLGRGFRDGAWLVELAEVVDPALVGHAIVAALDLRDQAAAGPLSLLRAYLRDAELLLVADNCEHLLGQREADVARLVADGLTNKQIGARLFISERTVDSHVRSILNKLGFSSRAQVAAWMAADH
;
A
#
# COMPACT_ATOMS: atom_id res chain seq x y z
N MET A 1 12.20 13.00 -32.92
CA MET A 1 11.46 12.91 -31.66
C MET A 1 12.46 12.65 -30.55
N ALA A 2 12.63 13.59 -29.62
CA ALA A 2 13.52 13.41 -28.46
C ALA A 2 12.94 12.32 -27.56
N ARG A 3 13.78 11.34 -27.16
CA ARG A 3 13.42 10.34 -26.14
C ARG A 3 13.05 11.12 -24.86
N PRO A 4 11.88 10.82 -24.23
CA PRO A 4 11.57 11.45 -22.95
C PRO A 4 12.69 11.12 -21.96
N SER A 5 13.17 12.13 -21.26
CA SER A 5 14.21 11.98 -20.24
C SER A 5 13.70 10.99 -19.19
N ARG A 6 14.52 9.98 -18.91
CA ARG A 6 14.25 8.97 -17.88
C ARG A 6 14.05 9.67 -16.54
N ARG A 7 12.88 9.54 -15.91
CA ARG A 7 12.66 10.05 -14.55
C ARG A 7 13.35 9.11 -13.57
N PRO A 8 14.35 9.57 -12.80
CA PRO A 8 15.16 8.67 -11.95
C PRO A 8 14.41 8.12 -10.74
N GLY A 9 13.28 8.73 -10.34
CA GLY A 9 12.59 8.43 -9.08
C GLY A 9 13.03 9.37 -7.94
N ASN A 10 12.53 9.07 -6.73
CA ASN A 10 12.81 9.82 -5.52
C ASN A 10 13.42 8.97 -4.39
N LEU A 11 13.97 7.78 -4.71
CA LEU A 11 14.55 6.93 -3.69
C LEU A 11 15.71 7.64 -2.98
N PRO A 12 15.79 7.58 -1.63
CA PRO A 12 16.89 8.16 -0.89
C PRO A 12 18.20 7.45 -1.23
N ALA A 13 19.29 8.23 -1.24
CA ALA A 13 20.63 7.64 -1.37
C ALA A 13 20.95 6.76 -0.16
N GLU A 14 21.57 5.60 -0.39
CA GLU A 14 22.00 4.74 0.70
C GLU A 14 23.09 5.42 1.54
N ALA A 15 22.74 5.83 2.77
CA ALA A 15 23.67 6.46 3.72
C ALA A 15 24.58 5.44 4.45
N ALA A 16 24.30 4.15 4.39
CA ALA A 16 25.08 3.10 5.04
C ALA A 16 25.11 1.82 4.21
N SER A 17 26.22 1.10 4.25
CA SER A 17 26.40 -0.16 3.54
C SER A 17 25.30 -1.18 3.92
N PHE A 18 24.69 -1.78 2.90
CA PHE A 18 23.70 -2.83 3.06
C PHE A 18 24.41 -4.19 3.12
N VAL A 19 24.50 -4.76 4.32
CA VAL A 19 25.20 -6.03 4.53
C VAL A 19 24.19 -7.17 4.74
N GLY A 20 24.38 -8.26 4.02
CA GLY A 20 23.54 -9.45 4.14
C GLY A 20 22.25 -9.40 3.31
N ARG A 21 21.28 -10.23 3.67
CA ARG A 21 19.92 -10.33 3.09
C ARG A 21 19.86 -10.57 1.58
N ARG A 22 20.89 -11.19 1.02
CA ARG A 22 20.93 -11.51 -0.42
C ARG A 22 19.80 -12.46 -0.84
N ARG A 23 19.38 -13.35 0.06
CA ARG A 23 18.28 -14.29 -0.19
C ARG A 23 16.95 -13.56 -0.28
N GLU A 24 16.67 -12.67 0.66
CA GLU A 24 15.43 -11.87 0.66
C GLU A 24 15.36 -10.96 -0.56
N LEU A 25 16.46 -10.33 -0.96
CA LEU A 25 16.51 -9.54 -2.19
C LEU A 25 16.23 -10.38 -3.44
N ALA A 26 16.79 -11.57 -3.52
CA ALA A 26 16.54 -12.50 -4.62
C ALA A 26 15.08 -12.96 -4.64
N GLU A 27 14.49 -13.20 -3.47
CA GLU A 27 13.07 -13.57 -3.36
C GLU A 27 12.14 -12.43 -3.78
N ILE A 28 12.40 -11.18 -3.35
CA ILE A 28 11.63 -10.02 -3.78
C ILE A 28 11.69 -9.88 -5.30
N ARG A 29 12.89 -9.99 -5.88
CA ARG A 29 13.08 -9.92 -7.32
C ARG A 29 12.27 -10.98 -8.06
N LYS A 30 12.30 -12.23 -7.58
CA LYS A 30 11.52 -13.33 -8.14
C LYS A 30 10.01 -13.03 -8.05
N LYS A 31 9.52 -12.62 -6.88
CA LYS A 31 8.11 -12.33 -6.66
C LYS A 31 7.62 -11.16 -7.53
N LEU A 32 8.43 -10.11 -7.72
CA LEU A 32 8.08 -8.97 -8.59
C LEU A 32 8.08 -9.35 -10.08
N ALA A 33 8.78 -10.39 -10.48
CA ALA A 33 8.67 -10.93 -11.83
C ALA A 33 7.39 -11.72 -12.08
N GLU A 34 6.78 -12.25 -11.01
CA GLU A 34 5.58 -13.09 -11.06
C GLU A 34 4.30 -12.33 -10.70
N ALA A 35 4.41 -11.23 -9.94
CA ALA A 35 3.27 -10.48 -9.41
C ALA A 35 3.48 -8.97 -9.47
N ARG A 36 2.40 -8.22 -9.66
CA ARG A 36 2.42 -6.74 -9.67
C ARG A 36 2.52 -6.10 -8.29
N LEU A 37 2.23 -6.86 -7.24
CA LEU A 37 2.28 -6.39 -5.84
C LEU A 37 3.01 -7.42 -4.99
N VAL A 38 3.99 -6.94 -4.22
CA VAL A 38 4.71 -7.74 -3.22
C VAL A 38 4.63 -7.01 -1.88
N SER A 39 4.19 -7.72 -0.83
CA SER A 39 4.13 -7.18 0.53
C SER A 39 5.28 -7.72 1.37
N LEU A 40 6.01 -6.82 2.03
CA LEU A 40 7.05 -7.15 3.01
C LEU A 40 6.45 -7.10 4.41
N VAL A 41 6.29 -8.26 5.03
CA VAL A 41 5.69 -8.40 6.35
C VAL A 41 6.74 -8.85 7.36
N GLY A 42 6.68 -8.32 8.57
CA GLY A 42 7.58 -8.69 9.66
C GLY A 42 7.52 -7.69 10.82
N PRO A 43 8.11 -8.00 11.98
CA PRO A 43 8.09 -7.13 13.16
C PRO A 43 8.74 -5.78 12.90
N GLY A 44 8.42 -4.79 13.75
CA GLY A 44 9.03 -3.47 13.70
C GLY A 44 10.56 -3.56 13.85
N GLY A 45 11.30 -2.64 13.23
CA GLY A 45 12.75 -2.53 13.37
C GLY A 45 13.60 -3.58 12.63
N VAL A 46 13.00 -4.60 11.99
CA VAL A 46 13.76 -5.62 11.23
C VAL A 46 14.34 -5.11 9.91
N GLY A 47 14.14 -3.82 9.57
CA GLY A 47 14.69 -3.20 8.37
C GLY A 47 13.90 -3.49 7.09
N LYS A 48 12.58 -3.62 7.17
CA LYS A 48 11.70 -3.79 5.99
C LYS A 48 11.86 -2.65 4.99
N THR A 49 11.80 -1.40 5.47
CA THR A 49 12.00 -0.19 4.67
C THR A 49 13.33 -0.20 3.93
N ARG A 50 14.43 -0.51 4.63
CA ARG A 50 15.77 -0.60 4.01
C ARG A 50 15.83 -1.68 2.94
N LEU A 51 15.20 -2.83 3.20
CA LEU A 51 15.14 -3.93 2.25
C LEU A 51 14.33 -3.55 1.01
N ALA A 52 13.18 -2.86 1.19
CA ALA A 52 12.33 -2.38 0.10
C ALA A 52 13.06 -1.34 -0.76
N ILE A 53 13.69 -0.34 -0.14
CA ILE A 53 14.46 0.71 -0.84
C ILE A 53 15.62 0.07 -1.60
N ARG A 54 16.36 -0.86 -0.99
CA ARG A 54 17.46 -1.56 -1.64
C ARG A 54 16.97 -2.37 -2.85
N ALA A 55 15.89 -3.14 -2.71
CA ALA A 55 15.30 -3.88 -3.82
C ALA A 55 14.85 -2.92 -4.95
N ALA A 56 14.22 -1.80 -4.59
CA ALA A 56 13.78 -0.78 -5.55
C ALA A 56 14.95 -0.09 -6.25
N THR A 57 16.05 0.17 -5.56
CA THR A 57 17.28 0.74 -6.14
C THR A 57 17.89 -0.22 -7.16
N ASP A 58 17.97 -1.51 -6.82
CA ASP A 58 18.54 -2.53 -7.70
C ASP A 58 17.66 -2.76 -8.93
N LEU A 59 16.33 -2.78 -8.76
CA LEU A 59 15.36 -3.09 -9.82
C LEU A 59 14.91 -1.88 -10.61
N GLY A 60 14.93 -0.68 -10.02
CA GLY A 60 14.39 0.55 -10.62
C GLY A 60 15.01 0.91 -11.97
N ARG A 61 16.22 0.44 -12.23
CA ARG A 61 16.87 0.63 -13.53
C ARG A 61 16.16 -0.10 -14.68
N GLY A 62 15.37 -1.13 -14.35
CA GLY A 62 14.56 -1.88 -15.31
C GLY A 62 13.24 -1.19 -15.66
N PHE A 63 12.80 -0.21 -14.87
CA PHE A 63 11.56 0.52 -15.08
C PHE A 63 11.83 1.83 -15.81
N ARG A 64 11.09 2.08 -16.90
CA ARG A 64 11.26 3.27 -17.75
C ARG A 64 11.05 4.57 -16.96
N ASP A 65 10.03 4.58 -16.09
CA ASP A 65 9.64 5.75 -15.32
C ASP A 65 10.19 5.73 -13.86
N GLY A 66 11.22 4.88 -13.62
CA GLY A 66 12.00 4.88 -12.39
C GLY A 66 11.37 4.14 -11.20
N ALA A 67 11.95 4.36 -10.02
CA ALA A 67 11.48 3.81 -8.76
C ALA A 67 11.19 4.93 -7.76
N TRP A 68 10.05 4.84 -7.09
CA TRP A 68 9.48 5.90 -6.27
C TRP A 68 9.12 5.40 -4.88
N LEU A 69 9.47 6.17 -3.86
CA LEU A 69 9.10 5.93 -2.47
C LEU A 69 7.93 6.85 -2.11
N VAL A 70 6.90 6.28 -1.50
CA VAL A 70 5.79 6.97 -0.88
C VAL A 70 5.80 6.66 0.60
N GLU A 71 6.15 7.64 1.41
CA GLU A 71 6.12 7.54 2.87
C GLU A 71 4.72 7.87 3.36
N LEU A 72 4.06 6.89 3.99
CA LEU A 72 2.68 7.01 4.43
C LEU A 72 2.55 7.17 5.96
N ALA A 73 3.66 7.26 6.68
CA ALA A 73 3.68 7.36 8.15
C ALA A 73 2.81 8.50 8.70
N GLU A 74 2.81 9.65 8.02
CA GLU A 74 2.07 10.84 8.46
C GLU A 74 0.64 10.91 7.88
N VAL A 75 0.26 9.99 7.02
CA VAL A 75 -1.06 9.96 6.38
C VAL A 75 -2.05 9.28 7.31
N VAL A 76 -2.76 10.05 8.09
CA VAL A 76 -3.77 9.54 9.05
C VAL A 76 -5.06 9.12 8.33
N ASP A 77 -5.54 9.91 7.38
CA ASP A 77 -6.75 9.63 6.63
C ASP A 77 -6.44 8.82 5.35
N PRO A 78 -6.98 7.60 5.20
CA PRO A 78 -6.82 6.80 3.99
C PRO A 78 -7.24 7.49 2.69
N ALA A 79 -8.16 8.47 2.74
CA ALA A 79 -8.56 9.26 1.59
C ALA A 79 -7.41 10.13 1.03
N LEU A 80 -6.43 10.46 1.87
CA LEU A 80 -5.27 11.28 1.49
C LEU A 80 -4.12 10.47 0.87
N VAL A 81 -4.19 9.14 0.85
CA VAL A 81 -3.16 8.28 0.23
C VAL A 81 -2.94 8.65 -1.25
N GLY A 82 -4.03 8.95 -1.98
CA GLY A 82 -3.93 9.40 -3.37
C GLY A 82 -3.13 10.69 -3.53
N HIS A 83 -3.29 11.65 -2.60
CA HIS A 83 -2.53 12.90 -2.59
C HIS A 83 -1.05 12.64 -2.28
N ALA A 84 -0.75 11.78 -1.31
CA ALA A 84 0.63 11.40 -0.99
C ALA A 84 1.35 10.78 -2.18
N ILE A 85 0.67 9.91 -2.95
CA ILE A 85 1.24 9.30 -4.16
C ILE A 85 1.46 10.36 -5.25
N VAL A 86 0.49 11.27 -5.48
CA VAL A 86 0.62 12.38 -6.44
C VAL A 86 1.82 13.25 -6.10
N ALA A 87 1.97 13.61 -4.82
CA ALA A 87 3.10 14.39 -4.33
C ALA A 87 4.44 13.66 -4.51
N ALA A 88 4.52 12.39 -4.13
CA ALA A 88 5.72 11.57 -4.26
C ALA A 88 6.18 11.43 -5.72
N LEU A 89 5.22 11.32 -6.66
CA LEU A 89 5.48 11.21 -8.11
C LEU A 89 5.75 12.57 -8.77
N ASP A 90 5.74 13.67 -8.01
CA ASP A 90 5.86 15.06 -8.51
C ASP A 90 4.88 15.34 -9.67
N LEU A 91 3.67 14.86 -9.54
CA LEU A 91 2.61 15.12 -10.51
C LEU A 91 1.94 16.44 -10.18
N ARG A 92 1.96 17.37 -11.14
CA ARG A 92 1.26 18.64 -10.99
C ARG A 92 -0.20 18.46 -11.36
N ASP A 93 -1.09 18.75 -10.43
CA ASP A 93 -2.52 18.78 -10.72
C ASP A 93 -2.83 20.03 -11.56
N GLN A 94 -2.97 19.83 -12.87
CA GLN A 94 -3.39 20.87 -13.82
C GLN A 94 -4.89 20.79 -14.12
N ALA A 95 -5.60 19.80 -13.57
CA ALA A 95 -7.01 19.59 -13.81
C ALA A 95 -7.76 19.43 -12.48
N ALA A 96 -8.88 20.08 -12.33
CA ALA A 96 -9.80 19.97 -11.18
C ALA A 96 -10.42 18.57 -10.99
N ALA A 97 -9.79 17.53 -11.54
CA ALA A 97 -10.32 16.17 -11.61
C ALA A 97 -10.00 15.29 -10.38
N GLY A 98 -9.24 15.82 -9.43
CA GLY A 98 -8.83 15.13 -8.20
C GLY A 98 -7.71 14.09 -8.38
N PRO A 99 -7.06 13.69 -7.25
CA PRO A 99 -5.81 12.92 -7.26
C PRO A 99 -5.96 11.52 -7.87
N LEU A 100 -7.09 10.86 -7.67
CA LEU A 100 -7.30 9.50 -8.21
C LEU A 100 -7.44 9.51 -9.74
N SER A 101 -8.06 10.53 -10.32
CA SER A 101 -8.19 10.67 -11.78
C SER A 101 -6.84 10.96 -12.41
N LEU A 102 -6.05 11.83 -11.78
CA LEU A 102 -4.70 12.15 -12.20
C LEU A 102 -3.79 10.90 -12.15
N LEU A 103 -3.83 10.15 -11.06
CA LEU A 103 -3.07 8.91 -10.91
C LEU A 103 -3.48 7.86 -11.96
N ARG A 104 -4.77 7.68 -12.20
CA ARG A 104 -5.26 6.73 -13.22
C ARG A 104 -4.77 7.10 -14.62
N ALA A 105 -4.81 8.39 -14.96
CA ALA A 105 -4.31 8.86 -16.25
C ALA A 105 -2.81 8.64 -16.39
N TYR A 106 -2.02 8.98 -15.36
CA TYR A 106 -0.58 8.85 -15.37
C TYR A 106 -0.13 7.38 -15.39
N LEU A 107 -0.71 6.54 -14.50
CA LEU A 107 -0.30 5.15 -14.32
C LEU A 107 -0.73 4.22 -15.45
N ARG A 108 -1.62 4.67 -16.35
CA ARG A 108 -2.07 3.87 -17.50
C ARG A 108 -0.91 3.44 -18.39
N ASP A 109 0.00 4.36 -18.64
CA ASP A 109 1.11 4.17 -19.58
C ASP A 109 2.48 4.16 -18.88
N ALA A 110 2.50 4.26 -17.55
CA ALA A 110 3.72 4.29 -16.76
C ALA A 110 4.27 2.89 -16.49
N GLU A 111 5.59 2.77 -16.59
CA GLU A 111 6.37 1.61 -16.15
C GLU A 111 7.28 2.03 -15.00
N LEU A 112 6.74 2.01 -13.78
CA LEU A 112 7.45 2.42 -12.58
C LEU A 112 7.35 1.37 -11.48
N LEU A 113 8.30 1.41 -10.54
CA LEU A 113 8.25 0.66 -9.30
C LEU A 113 7.87 1.61 -8.16
N LEU A 114 6.78 1.33 -7.47
CA LEU A 114 6.32 2.10 -6.32
C LEU A 114 6.57 1.33 -5.03
N VAL A 115 7.23 1.96 -4.08
CA VAL A 115 7.40 1.47 -2.71
C VAL A 115 6.48 2.30 -1.81
N ALA A 116 5.47 1.65 -1.22
CA ALA A 116 4.65 2.27 -0.18
C ALA A 116 5.17 1.80 1.18
N ASP A 117 5.67 2.73 1.98
CA ASP A 117 6.26 2.46 3.29
C ASP A 117 5.37 2.96 4.43
N ASN A 118 5.42 2.27 5.56
CA ASN A 118 4.64 2.60 6.76
C ASN A 118 3.13 2.69 6.50
N CYS A 119 2.57 1.73 5.75
CA CYS A 119 1.14 1.68 5.47
C CYS A 119 0.34 0.85 6.49
N GLU A 120 0.99 0.30 7.52
CA GLU A 120 0.38 -0.64 8.48
C GLU A 120 -0.77 -0.01 9.25
N HIS A 121 -0.63 1.25 9.66
CA HIS A 121 -1.67 1.97 10.40
C HIS A 121 -2.91 2.25 9.54
N LEU A 122 -2.74 2.48 8.23
CA LEU A 122 -3.85 2.66 7.30
C LEU A 122 -4.63 1.36 7.09
N LEU A 123 -3.92 0.22 7.08
CA LEU A 123 -4.55 -1.09 7.04
C LEU A 123 -5.32 -1.37 8.35
N GLY A 124 -4.76 -0.98 9.51
CA GLY A 124 -5.45 -1.07 10.80
C GLY A 124 -6.72 -0.22 10.86
N GLN A 125 -6.71 0.98 10.32
CA GLN A 125 -7.91 1.82 10.23
C GLN A 125 -8.97 1.20 9.32
N ARG A 126 -8.58 0.65 8.16
CA ARG A 126 -9.51 -0.07 7.27
C ARG A 126 -10.15 -1.27 7.96
N GLU A 127 -9.40 -2.01 8.75
CA GLU A 127 -9.95 -3.12 9.53
C GLU A 127 -10.93 -2.62 10.60
N ALA A 128 -10.62 -1.52 11.28
CA ALA A 128 -11.53 -0.89 12.23
C ALA A 128 -12.82 -0.39 11.56
N ASP A 129 -12.73 0.24 10.39
CA ASP A 129 -13.89 0.65 9.60
C ASP A 129 -14.74 -0.54 9.17
N VAL A 130 -14.09 -1.62 8.69
CA VAL A 130 -14.80 -2.87 8.35
C VAL A 130 -15.44 -3.47 9.60
N ALA A 131 -14.75 -3.52 10.74
CA ALA A 131 -15.28 -4.05 11.99
C ALA A 131 -16.52 -3.27 12.45
N ARG A 132 -16.49 -1.94 12.36
CA ARG A 132 -17.61 -1.05 12.68
C ARG A 132 -18.83 -1.33 11.78
N LEU A 133 -18.62 -1.40 10.47
CA LEU A 133 -19.69 -1.70 9.51
C LEU A 133 -20.21 -3.14 9.64
N VAL A 134 -19.37 -4.07 10.10
CA VAL A 134 -19.81 -5.42 10.50
C VAL A 134 -20.73 -5.34 11.73
N ALA A 135 -20.39 -4.53 12.71
CA ALA A 135 -21.23 -4.31 13.89
C ALA A 135 -22.57 -3.66 13.55
N ASP A 136 -22.58 -2.76 12.56
CA ASP A 136 -23.79 -2.16 12.00
C ASP A 136 -24.64 -3.14 11.18
N GLY A 137 -24.24 -4.40 11.06
CA GLY A 137 -24.99 -5.46 10.38
C GLY A 137 -24.88 -5.47 8.85
N LEU A 138 -23.98 -4.68 8.25
CA LEU A 138 -23.85 -4.61 6.80
C LEU A 138 -23.24 -5.91 6.23
N THR A 139 -23.68 -6.30 5.06
CA THR A 139 -23.08 -7.40 4.28
C THR A 139 -21.73 -6.98 3.67
N ASN A 140 -20.88 -7.94 3.27
CA ASN A 140 -19.61 -7.64 2.60
C ASN A 140 -19.80 -6.80 1.33
N LYS A 141 -20.87 -7.04 0.58
CA LYS A 141 -21.23 -6.26 -0.61
C LYS A 141 -21.53 -4.79 -0.26
N GLN A 142 -22.32 -4.57 0.81
CA GLN A 142 -22.67 -3.22 1.29
C GLN A 142 -21.44 -2.50 1.85
N ILE A 143 -20.60 -3.20 2.62
CA ILE A 143 -19.34 -2.66 3.14
C ILE A 143 -18.42 -2.28 1.98
N GLY A 144 -18.28 -3.16 0.99
CA GLY A 144 -17.47 -2.89 -0.19
C GLY A 144 -17.91 -1.64 -0.94
N ALA A 145 -19.22 -1.48 -1.15
CA ALA A 145 -19.79 -0.28 -1.77
C ALA A 145 -19.51 0.99 -0.96
N ARG A 146 -19.64 0.92 0.39
CA ARG A 146 -19.43 2.06 1.28
C ARG A 146 -17.98 2.49 1.41
N LEU A 147 -17.04 1.53 1.41
CA LEU A 147 -15.59 1.77 1.53
C LEU A 147 -14.88 1.85 0.16
N PHE A 148 -15.60 1.75 -0.94
CA PHE A 148 -15.07 1.77 -2.30
C PHE A 148 -14.00 0.67 -2.54
N ILE A 149 -14.23 -0.53 -1.98
CA ILE A 149 -13.38 -1.71 -2.15
C ILE A 149 -14.19 -2.90 -2.64
N SER A 150 -13.52 -3.92 -3.18
CA SER A 150 -14.21 -5.13 -3.65
C SER A 150 -14.74 -5.95 -2.47
N GLU A 151 -15.84 -6.71 -2.70
CA GLU A 151 -16.38 -7.64 -1.72
C GLU A 151 -15.34 -8.67 -1.24
N ARG A 152 -14.47 -9.12 -2.14
CA ARG A 152 -13.34 -10.01 -1.83
C ARG A 152 -12.34 -9.35 -0.88
N THR A 153 -12.10 -8.05 -1.03
CA THR A 153 -11.23 -7.27 -0.14
C THR A 153 -11.86 -7.17 1.26
N VAL A 154 -13.18 -6.93 1.34
CA VAL A 154 -13.91 -6.95 2.61
C VAL A 154 -13.80 -8.32 3.30
N ASP A 155 -13.98 -9.41 2.56
CA ASP A 155 -13.85 -10.78 3.08
C ASP A 155 -12.45 -11.02 3.67
N SER A 156 -11.40 -10.55 2.98
CA SER A 156 -10.03 -10.61 3.46
C SER A 156 -9.84 -9.82 4.77
N HIS A 157 -10.39 -8.60 4.87
CA HIS A 157 -10.33 -7.80 6.10
C HIS A 157 -11.09 -8.47 7.25
N VAL A 158 -12.30 -8.97 7.01
CA VAL A 158 -13.08 -9.69 8.03
C VAL A 158 -12.30 -10.89 8.56
N ARG A 159 -11.70 -11.67 7.68
CA ARG A 159 -10.85 -12.82 8.06
C ARG A 159 -9.64 -12.40 8.87
N SER A 160 -8.98 -11.31 8.49
CA SER A 160 -7.85 -10.75 9.24
C SER A 160 -8.27 -10.29 10.64
N ILE A 161 -9.41 -9.60 10.76
CA ILE A 161 -9.98 -9.18 12.05
C ILE A 161 -10.28 -10.38 12.94
N LEU A 162 -10.95 -11.40 12.42
CA LEU A 162 -11.25 -12.63 13.15
C LEU A 162 -9.97 -13.28 13.70
N ASN A 163 -8.94 -13.42 12.86
CA ASN A 163 -7.65 -13.99 13.27
C ASN A 163 -6.94 -13.16 14.33
N LYS A 164 -6.92 -11.83 14.21
CA LYS A 164 -6.27 -10.92 15.17
C LYS A 164 -6.94 -10.92 16.53
N LEU A 165 -8.28 -11.01 16.56
CA LEU A 165 -9.07 -11.00 17.78
C LEU A 165 -9.30 -12.39 18.36
N GLY A 166 -8.86 -13.46 17.69
CA GLY A 166 -9.10 -14.84 18.11
C GLY A 166 -10.58 -15.25 18.02
N PHE A 167 -11.36 -14.59 17.15
CA PHE A 167 -12.79 -14.86 16.96
C PHE A 167 -13.03 -15.86 15.84
N SER A 168 -14.12 -16.61 15.97
CA SER A 168 -14.53 -17.63 14.98
C SER A 168 -15.73 -17.20 14.14
N SER A 169 -16.38 -16.09 14.49
CA SER A 169 -17.59 -15.65 13.80
C SER A 169 -17.71 -14.12 13.71
N ARG A 170 -18.40 -13.67 12.67
CA ARG A 170 -18.74 -12.26 12.46
C ARG A 170 -19.59 -11.67 13.60
N ALA A 171 -20.46 -12.49 14.22
CA ALA A 171 -21.27 -12.09 15.35
C ALA A 171 -20.42 -11.72 16.58
N GLN A 172 -19.28 -12.39 16.78
CA GLN A 172 -18.34 -12.04 17.85
C GLN A 172 -17.66 -10.69 17.63
N VAL A 173 -17.35 -10.34 16.39
CA VAL A 173 -16.85 -9.00 16.04
C VAL A 173 -17.89 -7.94 16.38
N ALA A 174 -19.15 -8.16 16.01
CA ALA A 174 -20.24 -7.24 16.30
C ALA A 174 -20.46 -7.06 17.82
N ALA A 175 -20.47 -8.15 18.58
CA ALA A 175 -20.60 -8.11 20.03
C ALA A 175 -19.44 -7.40 20.71
N TRP A 176 -18.21 -7.63 20.22
CA TRP A 176 -17.01 -6.98 20.75
C TRP A 176 -17.04 -5.46 20.51
N MET A 177 -17.39 -5.02 19.30
CA MET A 177 -17.54 -3.59 18.98
C MET A 177 -18.64 -2.91 19.82
N ALA A 178 -19.74 -3.62 20.14
CA ALA A 178 -20.82 -3.09 20.97
C ALA A 178 -20.43 -2.99 22.46
N ALA A 179 -19.45 -3.76 22.92
CA ALA A 179 -18.98 -3.74 24.32
C ALA A 179 -17.93 -2.64 24.58
N ASP A 180 -17.32 -2.08 23.54
CA ASP A 180 -16.24 -1.07 23.64
C ASP A 180 -16.81 0.38 23.62
N HIS A 181 -18.11 0.53 23.69
CA HIS A 181 -18.89 1.78 23.79
C HIS A 181 -19.93 1.67 24.88
#